data_1c248027011e803f39c07cb2ed8b253e
#
_entry.id   1c248027011e803f39c07cb2ed8b253e
#
_cell.length_a   1.000
_cell.length_b   1.000
_cell.length_c   1.000
_cell.angle_alpha   90.00
_cell.angle_beta   90.00
_cell.angle_gamma   90.00
#
_symmetry.space_group_name_H-M   'P 1'
#
loop_
_entity.id
_entity.type
_entity.pdbx_description
1 polymer ?
#
loop_
_entity_poly.entity_id
_entity_poly.type
_entity_poly.pdbx_seq_one_letter_code
_entity_poly.pdbx_strand_id
1 'polypeptide(L)'
;RSRGLGDVYKRQVIPVGLAFAEAIKQDPKLELYRADKTHPSPEGTYLEACVVFASMYHRSPVGLKYYGIEQVEEKTAHFLQEVAWNTVCEYFGWKK
;
A
#
# COMPACT_ATOMS: atom_id res chain seq x y z
N ARG A 1 -7.96 -28.07 5.62
CA ARG A 1 -7.69 -27.59 5.54
C ARG A 1 -7.77 -26.62 5.21
N SER A 2 -8.22 -26.51 5.72
CA SER A 2 -7.96 -25.22 5.34
C SER A 2 -6.57 -25.07 4.81
N ARG A 3 -5.93 -26.16 4.71
CA ARG A 3 -4.60 -26.11 4.18
C ARG A 3 -4.57 -25.47 2.82
N GLY A 4 -5.43 -25.91 1.90
CA GLY A 4 -5.49 -25.30 0.60
C GLY A 4 -5.93 -23.86 0.67
N LEU A 5 -6.89 -23.59 1.55
CA LEU A 5 -7.36 -22.24 1.73
C LEU A 5 -6.25 -21.36 2.31
N GLY A 6 -5.52 -21.88 3.28
CA GLY A 6 -4.41 -21.14 3.85
C GLY A 6 -3.34 -20.84 2.82
N ASP A 7 -3.05 -21.79 1.94
CA ASP A 7 -2.05 -21.55 0.91
C ASP A 7 -2.51 -20.49 -0.07
N VAL A 8 -3.79 -20.50 -0.42
CA VAL A 8 -4.32 -19.48 -1.31
C VAL A 8 -4.16 -18.11 -0.68
N TYR A 9 -4.50 -18.00 0.59
CA TYR A 9 -4.33 -16.74 1.29
C TYR A 9 -2.88 -16.30 1.31
N LYS A 10 -1.97 -17.23 1.57
CA LYS A 10 -0.56 -16.86 1.61
C LYS A 10 -0.08 -16.32 0.28
N ARG A 11 -0.51 -16.94 -0.81
CA ARG A 11 -0.10 -16.48 -2.11
C ARG A 11 -0.75 -15.16 -2.49
N GLN A 12 -1.91 -14.87 -1.88
CA GLN A 12 -2.64 -13.66 -2.19
C GLN A 12 -2.55 -12.61 -1.11
N VAL A 13 -1.74 -12.87 -0.08
CA VAL A 13 -1.55 -11.87 0.95
C VAL A 13 -0.94 -10.63 0.33
N ILE A 14 -1.54 -9.51 0.64
CA ILE A 14 -1.09 -8.22 0.15
C ILE A 14 -0.56 -7.46 1.36
N PRO A 15 0.69 -7.01 1.33
CA PRO A 15 1.34 -6.45 2.53
C PRO A 15 0.92 -5.02 2.84
N VAL A 16 -0.38 -4.81 2.99
CA VAL A 16 -0.91 -3.47 3.27
C VAL A 16 -0.43 -2.98 4.63
N GLY A 17 -0.51 -3.84 5.65
CA GLY A 17 -0.09 -3.45 6.98
C GLY A 17 1.37 -3.05 7.04
N LEU A 18 2.22 -3.78 6.32
CA LEU A 18 3.63 -3.44 6.28
C LEU A 18 3.86 -2.09 5.61
N ALA A 19 3.10 -1.80 4.54
CA ALA A 19 3.23 -0.53 3.86
C ALA A 19 2.77 0.62 4.76
N PHE A 20 1.69 0.42 5.50
CA PHE A 20 1.23 1.44 6.44
C PHE A 20 2.31 1.69 7.50
N ALA A 21 2.89 0.64 8.05
CA ALA A 21 3.93 0.78 9.05
C ALA A 21 5.14 1.52 8.49
N GLU A 22 5.52 1.21 7.27
CA GLU A 22 6.67 1.86 6.65
C GLU A 22 6.38 3.34 6.38
N ALA A 23 5.18 3.64 5.90
CA ALA A 23 4.81 5.04 5.64
C ALA A 23 4.82 5.85 6.92
N ILE A 24 4.29 5.29 8.00
CA ILE A 24 4.26 5.98 9.29
C ILE A 24 5.68 6.16 9.82
N LYS A 25 6.52 5.17 9.61
CA LYS A 25 7.91 5.25 10.06
C LYS A 25 8.65 6.38 9.35
N GLN A 26 8.41 6.54 8.05
CA GLN A 26 9.11 7.56 7.27
C GLN A 26 8.50 8.94 7.45
N ASP A 27 7.21 9.01 7.69
CA ASP A 27 6.53 10.30 7.88
C ASP A 27 5.48 10.16 8.97
N PRO A 28 5.91 10.28 10.24
CA PRO A 28 4.97 10.09 11.36
C PRO A 28 3.83 11.11 11.39
N LYS A 29 3.95 12.22 10.66
CA LYS A 29 2.90 13.22 10.65
C LYS A 29 1.80 12.89 9.65
N LEU A 30 2.04 11.96 8.76
CA LEU A 30 1.05 11.59 7.76
C LEU A 30 -0.02 10.73 8.42
N GLU A 31 -1.27 11.14 8.27
CA GLU A 31 -2.37 10.42 8.88
C GLU A 31 -2.99 9.47 7.87
N LEU A 32 -2.81 8.19 8.12
CA LEU A 32 -3.34 7.15 7.24
C LEU A 32 -4.70 6.63 7.70
N TYR A 33 -5.12 7.03 8.89
CA TYR A 33 -6.41 6.62 9.45
C TYR A 33 -7.24 7.84 9.76
N ARG A 34 -8.56 7.69 9.67
CA ARG A 34 -9.46 8.76 10.05
C ARG A 34 -9.41 8.96 11.56
N ALA A 35 -10.09 9.99 12.03
CA ALA A 35 -10.06 10.33 13.45
C ALA A 35 -10.51 9.17 14.33
N ASP A 36 -11.42 8.32 13.84
CA ASP A 36 -11.89 7.18 14.61
C ASP A 36 -10.86 6.03 14.67
N LYS A 37 -9.81 6.14 13.88
CA LYS A 37 -8.70 5.17 13.83
C LYS A 37 -9.12 3.76 13.46
N THR A 38 -10.31 3.60 12.91
CA THR A 38 -10.76 2.30 12.43
C THR A 38 -10.89 2.25 10.92
N HIS A 39 -11.01 3.42 10.28
CA HIS A 39 -11.13 3.49 8.82
C HIS A 39 -9.95 4.26 8.25
N PRO A 40 -9.44 3.86 7.09
CA PRO A 40 -8.32 4.59 6.50
C PRO A 40 -8.75 5.98 6.05
N SER A 41 -7.83 6.92 6.13
CA SER A 41 -7.99 8.24 5.55
C SER A 41 -7.91 8.13 4.03
N PRO A 42 -8.17 9.23 3.29
CA PRO A 42 -7.93 9.21 1.85
C PRO A 42 -6.51 8.79 1.50
N GLU A 43 -5.53 9.24 2.27
CA GLU A 43 -4.14 8.85 2.05
C GLU A 43 -3.94 7.35 2.32
N GLY A 44 -4.54 6.84 3.39
CA GLY A 44 -4.46 5.42 3.69
C GLY A 44 -5.13 4.58 2.61
N THR A 45 -6.29 5.02 2.15
CA THR A 45 -6.98 4.32 1.08
C THR A 45 -6.14 4.29 -0.19
N TYR A 46 -5.48 5.41 -0.50
CA TYR A 46 -4.65 5.48 -1.67
C TYR A 46 -3.43 4.55 -1.54
N LEU A 47 -2.81 4.54 -0.36
CA LEU A 47 -1.67 3.63 -0.13
C LEU A 47 -2.10 2.19 -0.31
N GLU A 48 -3.25 1.82 0.24
CA GLU A 48 -3.77 0.47 0.09
C GLU A 48 -3.97 0.14 -1.39
N ALA A 49 -4.54 1.07 -2.15
CA ALA A 49 -4.76 0.84 -3.58
C ALA A 49 -3.44 0.63 -4.31
N CYS A 50 -2.42 1.41 -3.96
CA CYS A 50 -1.11 1.27 -4.58
C CYS A 50 -0.50 -0.10 -4.28
N VAL A 51 -0.63 -0.56 -3.03
CA VAL A 51 -0.10 -1.86 -2.64
C VAL A 51 -0.82 -2.97 -3.39
N VAL A 52 -2.15 -2.88 -3.47
CA VAL A 52 -2.93 -3.87 -4.21
C VAL A 52 -2.53 -3.89 -5.67
N PHE A 53 -2.43 -2.71 -6.28
CA PHE A 53 -2.03 -2.61 -7.68
C PHE A 53 -0.68 -3.28 -7.92
N ALA A 54 0.31 -2.92 -7.11
CA ALA A 54 1.66 -3.46 -7.27
C ALA A 54 1.69 -4.97 -7.05
N SER A 55 0.95 -5.44 -6.06
CA SER A 55 0.95 -6.86 -5.71
C SER A 55 0.28 -7.70 -6.78
N MET A 56 -0.85 -7.22 -7.29
CA MET A 56 -1.64 -8.02 -8.23
C MET A 56 -1.09 -7.98 -9.64
N TYR A 57 -0.52 -6.86 -10.04
CA TYR A 57 -0.05 -6.72 -11.42
C TYR A 57 1.45 -6.80 -11.56
N HIS A 58 2.17 -6.91 -10.43
CA HIS A 58 3.63 -6.94 -10.42
C HIS A 58 4.18 -5.74 -11.21
N ARG A 59 3.60 -4.58 -10.94
CA ARG A 59 3.97 -3.34 -11.62
C ARG A 59 4.14 -2.24 -10.61
N SER A 60 5.07 -1.34 -10.92
CA SER A 60 5.31 -0.20 -10.05
C SER A 60 4.19 0.83 -10.18
N PRO A 61 3.64 1.30 -9.06
CA PRO A 61 2.69 2.40 -9.10
C PRO A 61 3.39 3.76 -9.17
N VAL A 62 4.71 3.79 -9.09
CA VAL A 62 5.44 5.04 -9.10
C VAL A 62 5.24 5.73 -10.45
N GLY A 63 4.86 6.99 -10.40
CA GLY A 63 4.63 7.75 -11.61
C GLY A 63 3.20 7.75 -12.10
N LEU A 64 2.31 6.99 -11.45
CA LEU A 64 0.90 7.04 -11.83
C LEU A 64 0.36 8.45 -11.57
N LYS A 65 -0.56 8.87 -12.44
CA LYS A 65 -1.17 10.18 -12.30
C LYS A 65 -2.57 10.13 -11.72
N TYR A 66 -2.99 8.98 -11.25
CA TYR A 66 -4.23 8.81 -10.54
C TYR A 66 -3.94 8.89 -9.05
N TYR A 67 -4.59 9.79 -8.35
CA TYR A 67 -4.31 10.06 -6.95
C TYR A 67 -5.47 9.71 -6.04
N GLY A 68 -6.28 8.77 -6.46
CA GLY A 68 -7.40 8.31 -5.65
C GLY A 68 -8.67 9.09 -5.93
N ILE A 69 -9.78 8.53 -5.45
CA ILE A 69 -11.09 9.15 -5.67
C ILE A 69 -11.15 10.50 -4.97
N GLU A 70 -10.54 10.60 -3.79
CA GLU A 70 -10.57 11.83 -3.03
C GLU A 70 -9.39 12.76 -3.32
N GLN A 71 -8.63 12.44 -4.35
CA GLN A 71 -7.57 13.31 -4.87
C GLN A 71 -6.52 13.66 -3.81
N VAL A 72 -5.75 12.66 -3.43
CA VAL A 72 -4.63 12.88 -2.53
C VAL A 72 -3.66 13.87 -3.17
N GLU A 73 -3.05 14.71 -2.35
CA GLU A 73 -2.07 15.68 -2.84
C GLU A 73 -0.97 14.97 -3.62
N GLU A 74 -0.54 15.58 -4.72
CA GLU A 74 0.40 14.94 -5.63
C GLU A 74 1.69 14.52 -4.92
N LYS A 75 2.25 15.40 -4.11
CA LYS A 75 3.48 15.10 -3.41
C LYS A 75 3.31 13.91 -2.47
N THR A 76 2.21 13.89 -1.74
CA THR A 76 1.93 12.78 -0.85
C THR A 76 1.67 11.50 -1.65
N ALA A 77 0.95 11.62 -2.77
CA ALA A 77 0.69 10.46 -3.60
C ALA A 77 1.98 9.83 -4.10
N HIS A 78 2.93 10.65 -4.52
CA HIS A 78 4.22 10.12 -4.98
C HIS A 78 4.96 9.40 -3.86
N PHE A 79 4.93 9.95 -2.66
CA PHE A 79 5.54 9.29 -1.51
C PHE A 79 4.89 7.94 -1.25
N LEU A 80 3.57 7.89 -1.29
CA LEU A 80 2.85 6.64 -1.02
C LEU A 80 3.08 5.62 -2.12
N GLN A 81 3.20 6.07 -3.37
CA GLN A 81 3.53 5.18 -4.46
C GLN A 81 4.87 4.49 -4.24
N GLU A 82 5.86 5.25 -3.80
CA GLU A 82 7.18 4.70 -3.55
C GLU A 82 7.17 3.75 -2.36
N VAL A 83 6.49 4.13 -1.29
CA VAL A 83 6.39 3.26 -0.13
C VAL A 83 5.74 1.94 -0.53
N ALA A 84 4.66 2.01 -1.30
CA ALA A 84 3.96 0.81 -1.72
C ALA A 84 4.86 -0.09 -2.56
N TRP A 85 5.55 0.49 -3.53
CA TRP A 85 6.40 -0.31 -4.41
C TRP A 85 7.55 -0.95 -3.65
N ASN A 86 8.23 -0.17 -2.82
CA ASN A 86 9.35 -0.70 -2.06
C ASN A 86 8.91 -1.81 -1.10
N THR A 87 7.77 -1.62 -0.44
CA THR A 87 7.29 -2.62 0.49
C THR A 87 6.91 -3.91 -0.22
N VAL A 88 6.21 -3.79 -1.35
CA VAL A 88 5.78 -4.96 -2.10
C VAL A 88 7.00 -5.72 -2.62
N CYS A 89 7.97 -5.00 -3.17
CA CYS A 89 9.17 -5.66 -3.70
C CYS A 89 9.93 -6.39 -2.61
N GLU A 90 10.06 -5.77 -1.44
CA GLU A 90 10.74 -6.43 -0.33
C GLU A 90 9.96 -7.65 0.15
N TYR A 91 8.64 -7.50 0.24
CA TYR A 91 7.82 -8.57 0.76
C TYR A 91 7.88 -9.81 -0.14
N PHE A 92 7.82 -9.62 -1.44
CA PHE A 92 7.82 -10.73 -2.38
C PHE A 92 9.21 -11.08 -2.91
N GLY A 93 10.22 -10.31 -2.54
CA GLY A 93 11.57 -10.58 -3.00
C GLY A 93 11.81 -10.18 -4.44
N TRP A 94 11.07 -9.23 -4.95
CA TRP A 94 11.23 -8.76 -6.33
C TRP A 94 12.31 -7.71 -6.43
N LYS A 95 12.97 -7.69 -7.57
CA LYS A 95 13.90 -6.59 -7.86
C LYS A 95 13.11 -5.36 -8.26
N LYS A 96 13.55 -4.23 -7.74
CA LYS A 96 12.88 -2.97 -8.03
C LYS A 96 13.21 -2.42 -9.43
#